data_108236c645ac7468082b6d6c5cab55f9
#
_entry.id   108236c645ac7468082b6d6c5cab55f9
#
_cell.length_a   1.000
_cell.length_b   1.000
_cell.length_c   1.000
_cell.angle_alpha   90.00
_cell.angle_beta   90.00
_cell.angle_gamma   90.00
#
_symmetry.space_group_name_H-M   'P 1'
#
loop_
_entity.id
_entity.type
_entity.pdbx_description
1 polymer ?
#
loop_
_entity_poly.entity_id
_entity_poly.type
_entity_poly.pdbx_seq_one_letter_code
_entity_poly.pdbx_strand_id
1 'polypeptide(L)'
;ILRLQYRPTEEITALLGTLAVPHRDFHDAVFDNANRFVRPIEQGAQVTVNSEYYRQDLFINWEQAFRGSATNRYDVGYAGQLRAGLFRFNGQAHWVHHGQALLKLDRSFNTGNNLVTAFGPELVFEPARYFRSLRWWNELGIRLTYLNSFNQAARATPYDQGRGYDVQAWLDIAGWRPRIGFWRGVNFFGQQGDPEFVAGNFMEVGLSKVYALGENASIEFGVQARRLRNAVNEFIPQGTKWVNQQYLVFNWNWDTANGQFMRDLFPTQSNPAATEPSDPTPRFTAKLDTLTYVYNIGYSGLREIGGRPVANSTLAGQYLAPVLRYSPSSRLNLDIGVFAGLPVGDTQRFHTVQPILSAEYELWPAVSLIAGTIKRNHPFVDALFNDASLFSRPLEQGFQLLVNREHYQQDLFINWNQIETFQKAERFDVGYAGRASAGFFSLNGQVYWTHSGGAQYSESRTFFGAGLPRDRPASNNFLTAVGPQFTFQPNRYSSGLSWFREIDVMALYLTSQHEPTQSGAPIVRGRGYQLTAGVDLDGWRPYVTIWRGEHFVNEQGDPAYYAGHFTEFGLLRDFLLPAGFSLRVGGFGRVIDNRMTHTEYALLNWSWDQSPWRGFC
;
A
#
# COMPACT_ATOMS: atom_id res chain seq x y z
N ILE A 1 -8.34 6.24 31.51
CA ILE A 1 -8.69 5.81 30.15
C ILE A 1 -9.00 7.05 29.35
N LEU A 2 -8.18 7.36 28.35
CA LEU A 2 -8.40 8.48 27.43
C LEU A 2 -8.70 7.92 26.05
N ARG A 3 -9.80 8.38 25.44
CA ARG A 3 -10.23 7.95 24.12
C ARG A 3 -10.76 9.15 23.33
N LEU A 4 -10.20 9.38 22.16
CA LEU A 4 -10.73 10.29 21.17
C LEU A 4 -11.45 9.47 20.11
N GLN A 5 -12.70 9.83 19.82
CA GLN A 5 -13.50 9.17 18.80
C GLN A 5 -13.94 10.19 17.75
N TYR A 6 -13.76 9.84 16.49
CA TYR A 6 -14.21 10.63 15.34
C TYR A 6 -15.06 9.76 14.42
N ARG A 7 -16.23 10.23 14.05
CA ARG A 7 -17.16 9.55 13.14
C ARG A 7 -17.41 10.42 11.92
N PRO A 8 -16.63 10.27 10.83
CA PRO A 8 -16.87 11.04 9.61
C PRO A 8 -18.19 10.68 8.92
N THR A 9 -18.67 9.45 9.09
CA THR A 9 -19.97 8.95 8.63
C THR A 9 -20.57 8.04 9.70
N GLU A 10 -21.84 7.62 9.51
CA GLU A 10 -22.49 6.65 10.42
C GLU A 10 -21.79 5.28 10.39
N GLU A 11 -21.16 4.95 9.27
CA GLU A 11 -20.50 3.67 9.05
C GLU A 11 -19.06 3.63 9.53
N ILE A 12 -18.38 4.78 9.59
CA ILE A 12 -16.93 4.86 9.87
C ILE A 12 -16.68 5.44 11.24
N THR A 13 -15.91 4.75 12.05
CA THR A 13 -15.43 5.24 13.34
C THR A 13 -13.91 5.14 13.43
N ALA A 14 -13.27 6.25 13.74
CA ALA A 14 -11.84 6.30 14.07
C ALA A 14 -11.66 6.56 15.57
N LEU A 15 -10.76 5.82 16.19
CA LEU A 15 -10.43 5.90 17.61
C LEU A 15 -8.94 6.17 17.78
N LEU A 16 -8.60 7.01 18.75
CA LEU A 16 -7.24 7.22 19.20
C LEU A 16 -7.21 7.16 20.74
N GLY A 17 -6.24 6.44 21.30
CA GLY A 17 -6.12 6.16 22.72
C GLY A 17 -6.62 4.76 23.05
N THR A 18 -7.60 4.60 23.92
CA THR A 18 -8.14 3.27 24.26
C THR A 18 -8.99 2.71 23.13
N LEU A 19 -8.63 1.53 22.64
CA LEU A 19 -9.29 0.86 21.52
C LEU A 19 -10.58 0.15 21.95
N ALA A 20 -11.48 -0.10 20.99
CA ALA A 20 -12.69 -0.89 21.20
C ALA A 20 -12.37 -2.38 20.97
N VAL A 21 -12.00 -3.09 22.02
CA VAL A 21 -11.58 -4.50 21.97
C VAL A 21 -12.71 -5.52 21.72
N PRO A 22 -13.97 -5.31 22.12
CA PRO A 22 -14.95 -6.39 22.21
C PRO A 22 -15.48 -6.98 20.90
N HIS A 23 -15.17 -6.41 19.75
CA HIS A 23 -15.85 -6.76 18.47
C HIS A 23 -14.89 -7.20 17.36
N ARG A 24 -13.72 -7.67 17.71
CA ARG A 24 -12.77 -8.17 16.71
C ARG A 24 -13.14 -9.58 16.31
N ASP A 25 -13.69 -9.72 15.11
CA ASP A 25 -14.02 -11.02 14.52
C ASP A 25 -12.78 -11.71 13.93
N PHE A 26 -11.68 -11.79 14.72
CA PHE A 26 -10.52 -12.55 14.31
C PHE A 26 -10.74 -14.04 14.43
N HIS A 27 -10.16 -14.78 13.53
CA HIS A 27 -10.00 -16.22 13.64
C HIS A 27 -9.05 -16.54 14.80
N ASP A 28 -9.37 -17.53 15.65
CA ASP A 28 -8.60 -17.84 16.86
C ASP A 28 -7.12 -18.14 16.57
N ALA A 29 -6.80 -18.69 15.40
CA ALA A 29 -5.41 -18.90 14.98
C ALA A 29 -4.65 -17.60 14.69
N VAL A 30 -5.34 -16.51 14.38
CA VAL A 30 -4.77 -15.19 14.08
C VAL A 30 -4.63 -14.39 15.36
N PHE A 31 -5.70 -14.36 16.17
CA PHE A 31 -5.76 -13.67 17.44
C PHE A 31 -6.67 -14.44 18.39
N ASP A 32 -6.10 -14.96 19.48
CA ASP A 32 -6.82 -15.73 20.48
C ASP A 32 -7.85 -14.84 21.18
N ASN A 33 -9.10 -15.21 21.10
CA ASN A 33 -10.18 -14.54 21.78
C ASN A 33 -10.03 -14.48 23.29
N ALA A 34 -9.25 -15.37 23.91
CA ALA A 34 -8.91 -15.30 25.33
C ALA A 34 -8.03 -14.09 25.68
N ASN A 35 -7.29 -13.52 24.73
CA ASN A 35 -6.47 -12.33 24.94
C ASN A 35 -7.28 -11.11 25.40
N ARG A 36 -8.55 -10.99 24.98
CA ARG A 36 -9.47 -9.94 25.45
C ARG A 36 -9.73 -9.95 26.96
N PHE A 37 -9.57 -11.10 27.63
CA PHE A 37 -9.72 -11.21 29.09
C PHE A 37 -8.42 -10.96 29.83
N VAL A 38 -7.31 -11.34 29.24
CA VAL A 38 -5.96 -11.16 29.81
C VAL A 38 -5.46 -9.73 29.60
N ARG A 39 -5.87 -9.10 28.49
CA ARG A 39 -5.48 -7.73 28.09
C ARG A 39 -6.71 -6.92 27.70
N PRO A 40 -7.56 -6.57 28.67
CA PRO A 40 -8.85 -5.92 28.39
C PRO A 40 -8.73 -4.48 27.90
N ILE A 41 -7.54 -3.88 28.03
CA ILE A 41 -7.28 -2.50 27.62
C ILE A 41 -6.14 -2.51 26.59
N GLU A 42 -6.44 -2.07 25.41
CA GLU A 42 -5.47 -1.83 24.34
C GLU A 42 -5.41 -0.33 24.06
N GLN A 43 -4.22 0.15 23.70
CA GLN A 43 -3.98 1.57 23.45
C GLN A 43 -3.33 1.76 22.08
N GLY A 44 -3.90 2.66 21.28
CA GLY A 44 -3.38 2.89 19.95
C GLY A 44 -4.31 3.70 19.08
N ALA A 45 -4.41 3.30 17.83
CA ALA A 45 -5.35 3.84 16.87
C ALA A 45 -6.16 2.70 16.24
N GLN A 46 -7.43 2.95 15.96
CA GLN A 46 -8.35 1.98 15.37
C GLN A 46 -9.29 2.67 14.39
N VAL A 47 -9.56 2.02 13.29
CA VAL A 47 -10.56 2.44 12.33
C VAL A 47 -11.50 1.27 12.07
N THR A 48 -12.76 1.46 12.37
CA THR A 48 -13.82 0.49 12.06
C THR A 48 -14.71 1.01 10.95
N VAL A 49 -15.09 0.14 10.03
CA VAL A 49 -16.11 0.39 9.01
C VAL A 49 -17.21 -0.66 9.20
N ASN A 50 -18.45 -0.23 9.21
CA ASN A 50 -19.59 -1.13 9.36
C ASN A 50 -20.71 -0.69 8.42
N SER A 51 -20.70 -1.22 7.19
CA SER A 51 -21.76 -1.02 6.20
C SER A 51 -22.52 -2.33 5.95
N GLU A 52 -23.58 -2.25 5.15
CA GLU A 52 -24.37 -3.42 4.79
C GLU A 52 -23.53 -4.51 4.07
N TYR A 53 -22.63 -4.08 3.19
CA TYR A 53 -21.84 -4.97 2.32
C TYR A 53 -20.43 -5.23 2.81
N TYR A 54 -19.92 -4.38 3.73
CA TYR A 54 -18.56 -4.44 4.18
C TYR A 54 -18.41 -4.11 5.65
N ARG A 55 -17.68 -4.95 6.36
CA ARG A 55 -17.22 -4.68 7.74
C ARG A 55 -15.71 -4.74 7.78
N GLN A 56 -15.11 -3.87 8.58
CA GLN A 56 -13.67 -3.83 8.79
C GLN A 56 -13.34 -3.36 10.20
N ASP A 57 -12.30 -3.94 10.75
CA ASP A 57 -11.55 -3.43 11.91
C ASP A 57 -10.06 -3.40 11.56
N LEU A 58 -9.46 -2.21 11.59
CA LEU A 58 -8.04 -2.00 11.41
C LEU A 58 -7.51 -1.29 12.65
N PHE A 59 -6.50 -1.85 13.29
CA PHE A 59 -5.92 -1.23 14.48
C PHE A 59 -4.41 -1.35 14.53
N ILE A 60 -3.81 -0.45 15.28
CA ILE A 60 -2.47 -0.57 15.82
C ILE A 60 -2.57 -0.44 17.34
N ASN A 61 -2.01 -1.39 18.05
CA ASN A 61 -1.97 -1.44 19.51
C ASN A 61 -0.52 -1.34 20.00
N TRP A 62 -0.22 -0.37 20.86
CA TRP A 62 1.08 -0.25 21.52
C TRP A 62 1.06 -0.98 22.85
N GLU A 63 1.55 -2.21 22.90
CA GLU A 63 1.64 -2.99 24.13
C GLU A 63 2.71 -2.45 25.08
N GLN A 64 3.83 -1.99 24.53
CA GLN A 64 4.94 -1.44 25.30
C GLN A 64 5.64 -0.32 24.54
N ALA A 65 5.59 0.89 25.09
CA ALA A 65 6.35 2.02 24.58
C ALA A 65 7.79 1.97 25.10
N PHE A 66 8.72 2.40 24.27
CA PHE A 66 10.14 2.47 24.61
C PHE A 66 10.38 3.32 25.88
N ARG A 67 10.92 2.69 26.91
CA ARG A 67 11.44 3.36 28.11
C ARG A 67 12.81 2.79 28.45
N GLY A 68 13.87 3.54 28.17
CA GLY A 68 15.24 3.15 28.51
C GLY A 68 15.73 1.91 27.76
N SER A 69 15.94 0.81 28.43
CA SER A 69 16.43 -0.48 27.88
C SER A 69 15.31 -1.39 27.37
N ALA A 70 14.04 -1.02 27.55
CA ALA A 70 12.92 -1.86 27.10
C ALA A 70 12.73 -1.79 25.57
N THR A 71 12.41 -2.93 24.96
CA THR A 71 12.09 -3.02 23.53
C THR A 71 10.68 -2.53 23.27
N ASN A 72 10.45 -1.88 22.13
CA ASN A 72 9.10 -1.59 21.66
C ASN A 72 8.38 -2.89 21.33
N ARG A 73 7.11 -2.93 21.70
CA ARG A 73 6.21 -3.99 21.31
C ARG A 73 4.91 -3.37 20.84
N TYR A 74 4.53 -3.69 19.63
CA TYR A 74 3.24 -3.28 19.07
C TYR A 74 2.70 -4.36 18.14
N ASP A 75 1.42 -4.36 17.96
CA ASP A 75 0.73 -5.21 17.01
C ASP A 75 -0.20 -4.39 16.12
N VAL A 76 -0.31 -4.83 14.88
CA VAL A 76 -1.21 -4.27 13.87
C VAL A 76 -2.14 -5.37 13.41
N GLY A 77 -3.42 -5.12 13.48
CA GLY A 77 -4.43 -6.09 13.09
C GLY A 77 -5.42 -5.51 12.09
N TYR A 78 -5.81 -6.34 11.15
CA TYR A 78 -6.87 -6.11 10.19
C TYR A 78 -7.82 -7.30 10.17
N ALA A 79 -9.11 -7.05 10.32
CA ALA A 79 -10.17 -8.01 10.09
C ALA A 79 -11.21 -7.38 9.17
N GLY A 80 -11.48 -7.99 8.02
CA GLY A 80 -12.44 -7.50 7.04
C GLY A 80 -13.38 -8.60 6.56
N GLN A 81 -14.63 -8.24 6.28
CA GLN A 81 -15.64 -9.13 5.74
C GLN A 81 -16.43 -8.42 4.65
N LEU A 82 -16.44 -8.99 3.45
CA LEU A 82 -17.36 -8.63 2.36
C LEU A 82 -18.59 -9.49 2.42
N ARG A 83 -19.78 -8.94 2.12
CA ARG A 83 -21.06 -9.61 2.17
C ARG A 83 -21.81 -9.45 0.86
N ALA A 84 -22.25 -10.57 0.27
CA ALA A 84 -23.03 -10.61 -0.96
C ALA A 84 -24.10 -11.69 -0.86
N GLY A 85 -25.27 -11.33 -0.35
CA GLY A 85 -26.37 -12.26 -0.13
C GLY A 85 -26.02 -13.34 0.89
N LEU A 86 -25.97 -14.60 0.45
CA LEU A 86 -25.59 -15.75 1.27
C LEU A 86 -24.07 -15.90 1.43
N PHE A 87 -23.30 -15.25 0.57
CA PHE A 87 -21.85 -15.37 0.55
C PHE A 87 -21.21 -14.26 1.35
N ARG A 88 -20.20 -14.62 2.12
CA ARG A 88 -19.30 -13.71 2.79
C ARG A 88 -17.87 -14.11 2.43
N PHE A 89 -16.99 -13.15 2.35
CA PHE A 89 -15.56 -13.38 2.18
C PHE A 89 -14.81 -12.68 3.30
N ASN A 90 -14.08 -13.45 4.09
CA ASN A 90 -13.33 -12.96 5.23
C ASN A 90 -11.86 -12.80 4.84
N GLY A 91 -11.24 -11.70 5.27
CA GLY A 91 -9.82 -11.44 5.14
C GLY A 91 -9.26 -10.87 6.43
N GLN A 92 -8.17 -11.44 6.95
CA GLN A 92 -7.57 -11.05 8.22
C GLN A 92 -6.05 -11.05 8.11
N ALA A 93 -5.43 -10.14 8.80
CA ALA A 93 -3.98 -10.08 8.99
C ALA A 93 -3.66 -9.57 10.38
N HIS A 94 -2.71 -10.19 11.04
CA HIS A 94 -2.22 -9.73 12.33
C HIS A 94 -0.70 -9.81 12.36
N TRP A 95 -0.07 -8.68 12.61
CA TRP A 95 1.38 -8.55 12.66
C TRP A 95 1.81 -8.11 14.05
N VAL A 96 2.64 -8.91 14.68
CA VAL A 96 3.25 -8.63 15.99
C VAL A 96 4.71 -8.28 15.77
N HIS A 97 5.13 -7.14 16.29
CA HIS A 97 6.50 -6.67 16.24
C HIS A 97 7.10 -6.53 17.63
N HIS A 98 8.29 -7.10 17.80
CA HIS A 98 9.13 -6.90 18.97
C HIS A 98 10.48 -6.36 18.49
N GLY A 99 10.91 -5.20 18.97
CA GLY A 99 12.21 -4.69 18.56
C GLY A 99 12.47 -3.27 19.03
N GLN A 100 13.57 -2.72 18.56
CA GLN A 100 13.94 -1.32 18.83
C GLN A 100 13.04 -0.35 18.09
N ALA A 101 12.88 0.84 18.70
CA ALA A 101 12.32 2.00 18.03
C ALA A 101 13.12 2.35 16.78
N LEU A 102 12.42 2.83 15.76
CA LEU A 102 12.93 3.33 14.47
C LEU A 102 14.14 4.29 14.56
N LEU A 103 14.50 4.77 15.75
CA LEU A 103 15.45 5.86 15.97
C LEU A 103 16.78 5.46 16.65
N LYS A 104 17.02 4.18 16.99
CA LYS A 104 18.31 3.76 17.58
C LYS A 104 18.95 2.61 16.81
N LEU A 105 20.13 2.86 16.28
CA LEU A 105 20.98 1.96 15.49
C LEU A 105 21.78 0.93 16.33
N ASP A 106 21.44 0.69 17.59
CA ASP A 106 22.17 -0.28 18.40
C ASP A 106 21.80 -1.71 18.00
N ARG A 107 22.80 -2.46 17.54
CA ARG A 107 22.68 -3.78 16.91
C ARG A 107 22.46 -4.94 17.89
N SER A 108 22.39 -4.68 19.18
CA SER A 108 22.41 -5.71 20.23
C SER A 108 21.05 -6.32 20.59
N PHE A 109 19.94 -5.83 20.04
CA PHE A 109 18.60 -6.30 20.40
C PHE A 109 17.98 -7.19 19.32
N ASN A 110 17.47 -8.35 19.75
CA ASN A 110 16.72 -9.26 18.89
C ASN A 110 15.38 -8.62 18.48
N THR A 111 15.18 -8.43 17.19
CA THR A 111 13.91 -8.00 16.61
C THR A 111 13.17 -9.24 16.14
N GLY A 112 12.00 -9.50 16.71
CA GLY A 112 11.13 -10.59 16.27
C GLY A 112 9.91 -10.05 15.53
N ASN A 113 9.45 -10.78 14.54
CA ASN A 113 8.24 -10.47 13.78
C ASN A 113 7.40 -11.74 13.62
N ASN A 114 6.10 -11.62 13.80
CA ASN A 114 5.15 -12.67 13.46
C ASN A 114 3.99 -12.06 12.70
N LEU A 115 3.79 -12.50 11.45
CA LEU A 115 2.65 -12.12 10.63
C LEU A 115 1.80 -13.36 10.38
N VAL A 116 0.54 -13.28 10.73
CA VAL A 116 -0.47 -14.30 10.42
C VAL A 116 -1.52 -13.68 9.51
N THR A 117 -1.85 -14.37 8.43
CA THR A 117 -2.94 -13.98 7.54
C THR A 117 -3.96 -15.11 7.44
N ALA A 118 -5.23 -14.75 7.35
CA ALA A 118 -6.32 -15.69 7.16
C ALA A 118 -7.31 -15.13 6.14
N PHE A 119 -7.76 -15.95 5.21
CA PHE A 119 -8.77 -15.52 4.24
C PHE A 119 -9.58 -16.71 3.74
N GLY A 120 -10.81 -16.45 3.38
CA GLY A 120 -11.64 -17.48 2.81
C GLY A 120 -13.12 -17.13 2.72
N PRO A 121 -13.84 -17.94 1.93
CA PRO A 121 -15.27 -17.81 1.76
C PRO A 121 -16.03 -18.36 2.96
N GLU A 122 -17.19 -17.76 3.18
CA GLU A 122 -18.19 -18.20 4.14
C GLU A 122 -19.56 -18.17 3.48
N LEU A 123 -20.33 -19.20 3.67
CA LEU A 123 -21.72 -19.30 3.23
C LEU A 123 -22.61 -19.28 4.46
N VAL A 124 -23.51 -18.31 4.50
CA VAL A 124 -24.44 -18.13 5.64
C VAL A 124 -25.87 -18.07 5.12
N PHE A 125 -26.67 -19.03 5.55
CA PHE A 125 -28.07 -19.08 5.28
C PHE A 125 -28.87 -18.69 6.52
N GLU A 126 -29.69 -17.66 6.41
CA GLU A 126 -30.55 -17.12 7.47
C GLU A 126 -32.02 -17.46 7.16
N PRO A 127 -32.53 -18.63 7.59
CA PRO A 127 -33.88 -19.09 7.23
C PRO A 127 -34.99 -18.12 7.60
N ALA A 128 -34.84 -17.42 8.72
CA ALA A 128 -35.80 -16.43 9.20
C ALA A 128 -36.04 -15.26 8.21
N ARG A 129 -35.07 -14.96 7.33
CA ARG A 129 -35.23 -13.94 6.26
C ARG A 129 -36.21 -14.36 5.17
N TYR A 130 -36.28 -15.66 4.91
CA TYR A 130 -37.05 -16.21 3.80
C TYR A 130 -38.39 -16.83 4.26
N PHE A 131 -38.41 -17.37 5.48
CA PHE A 131 -39.57 -18.12 6.01
C PHE A 131 -39.96 -17.62 7.41
N ARG A 132 -41.05 -16.91 7.52
CA ARG A 132 -41.54 -16.37 8.81
C ARG A 132 -41.82 -17.45 9.86
N SER A 133 -42.14 -18.66 9.45
CA SER A 133 -42.39 -19.81 10.35
C SER A 133 -41.08 -20.33 10.99
N LEU A 134 -39.91 -19.99 10.45
CA LEU A 134 -38.61 -20.45 10.93
C LEU A 134 -37.88 -19.39 11.75
N ARG A 135 -38.56 -18.48 12.43
CA ARG A 135 -37.96 -17.44 13.27
C ARG A 135 -37.05 -17.96 14.40
N TRP A 136 -37.26 -19.22 14.79
CA TRP A 136 -36.46 -19.94 15.79
C TRP A 136 -35.14 -20.45 15.21
N TRP A 137 -35.00 -20.52 13.90
CA TRP A 137 -33.77 -20.91 13.21
C TRP A 137 -33.10 -19.67 12.63
N ASN A 138 -32.06 -19.18 13.33
CA ASN A 138 -31.42 -17.92 13.01
C ASN A 138 -30.47 -18.08 11.83
N GLU A 139 -29.58 -19.11 11.88
CA GLU A 139 -28.48 -19.19 10.94
C GLU A 139 -27.96 -20.63 10.76
N LEU A 140 -27.55 -20.96 9.54
CA LEU A 140 -26.69 -22.09 9.20
C LEU A 140 -25.47 -21.54 8.46
N GLY A 141 -24.26 -21.82 8.93
CA GLY A 141 -23.05 -21.33 8.31
C GLY A 141 -22.01 -22.40 8.06
N ILE A 142 -21.24 -22.21 7.00
CA ILE A 142 -20.05 -22.99 6.69
C ILE A 142 -18.97 -21.99 6.28
N ARG A 143 -17.78 -22.09 6.88
CA ARG A 143 -16.62 -21.25 6.56
C ARG A 143 -15.41 -22.11 6.25
N LEU A 144 -14.73 -21.75 5.17
CA LEU A 144 -13.42 -22.28 4.84
C LEU A 144 -12.41 -21.14 4.99
N THR A 145 -11.38 -21.34 5.79
CA THR A 145 -10.32 -20.35 5.99
C THR A 145 -8.96 -20.96 5.63
N TYR A 146 -8.23 -20.29 4.77
CA TYR A 146 -6.83 -20.59 4.51
C TYR A 146 -5.96 -19.63 5.29
N LEU A 147 -4.95 -20.17 5.97
CA LEU A 147 -4.07 -19.40 6.85
C LEU A 147 -2.60 -19.55 6.43
N ASN A 148 -1.87 -18.44 6.54
CA ASN A 148 -0.41 -18.45 6.45
C ASN A 148 0.19 -17.79 7.68
N SER A 149 1.34 -18.26 8.09
CA SER A 149 2.15 -17.63 9.13
C SER A 149 3.58 -17.42 8.64
N PHE A 150 4.14 -16.27 9.02
CA PHE A 150 5.52 -15.88 8.77
C PHE A 150 6.11 -15.48 10.11
N ASN A 151 7.06 -16.27 10.61
CA ASN A 151 7.67 -16.04 11.91
C ASN A 151 9.16 -15.79 11.76
N GLN A 152 9.64 -14.69 12.34
CA GLN A 152 11.06 -14.34 12.42
C GLN A 152 11.46 -14.19 13.87
N ALA A 153 12.19 -15.16 14.39
CA ALA A 153 12.59 -15.15 15.81
C ALA A 153 13.64 -14.07 16.13
N ALA A 154 14.47 -13.68 15.14
CA ALA A 154 15.46 -12.62 15.28
C ALA A 154 15.72 -11.95 13.93
N ARG A 155 16.18 -10.70 13.93
CA ARG A 155 16.41 -9.92 12.70
C ARG A 155 17.33 -10.58 11.67
N ALA A 156 18.24 -11.43 12.11
CA ALA A 156 19.20 -12.11 11.24
C ALA A 156 18.72 -13.50 10.76
N THR A 157 17.59 -13.99 11.28
CA THR A 157 17.05 -15.31 10.91
C THR A 157 16.09 -15.18 9.72
N PRO A 158 16.07 -16.16 8.80
CA PRO A 158 15.04 -16.21 7.77
C PRO A 158 13.66 -16.40 8.41
N TYR A 159 12.61 -16.04 7.66
CA TYR A 159 11.24 -16.30 8.09
C TYR A 159 10.93 -17.79 8.00
N ASP A 160 10.46 -18.36 9.12
CA ASP A 160 9.80 -19.64 9.12
C ASP A 160 8.38 -19.47 8.58
N GLN A 161 8.04 -20.26 7.57
CA GLN A 161 6.75 -20.19 6.92
C GLN A 161 5.89 -21.37 7.33
N GLY A 162 4.66 -21.08 7.72
CA GLY A 162 3.64 -22.06 8.01
C GLY A 162 2.36 -21.79 7.25
N ARG A 163 1.55 -22.82 7.11
CA ARG A 163 0.24 -22.73 6.44
C ARG A 163 -0.75 -23.70 7.04
N GLY A 164 -2.02 -23.38 6.88
CA GLY A 164 -3.07 -24.28 7.30
C GLY A 164 -4.42 -23.94 6.67
N TYR A 165 -5.36 -24.80 6.89
CA TYR A 165 -6.75 -24.55 6.56
C TYR A 165 -7.66 -25.01 7.69
N ASP A 166 -8.69 -24.23 7.91
CA ASP A 166 -9.74 -24.47 8.88
C ASP A 166 -11.10 -24.51 8.18
N VAL A 167 -11.88 -25.53 8.48
CA VAL A 167 -13.24 -25.67 8.00
C VAL A 167 -14.16 -25.70 9.19
N GLN A 168 -15.08 -24.77 9.28
CA GLN A 168 -16.06 -24.68 10.36
C GLN A 168 -17.47 -24.73 9.81
N ALA A 169 -18.35 -25.42 10.51
CA ALA A 169 -19.78 -25.38 10.28
C ALA A 169 -20.50 -25.12 11.60
N TRP A 170 -21.57 -24.33 11.55
CA TRP A 170 -22.39 -24.04 12.73
C TRP A 170 -23.85 -23.89 12.37
N LEU A 171 -24.67 -24.02 13.39
CA LEU A 171 -26.08 -23.87 13.31
C LEU A 171 -26.53 -23.00 14.49
N ASP A 172 -27.33 -21.97 14.25
CA ASP A 172 -27.93 -21.14 15.30
C ASP A 172 -29.44 -21.39 15.37
N ILE A 173 -29.85 -22.05 16.45
CA ILE A 173 -31.25 -22.37 16.72
C ILE A 173 -31.66 -21.74 18.06
N ALA A 174 -32.53 -20.75 18.01
CA ALA A 174 -33.01 -20.04 19.19
C ALA A 174 -31.88 -19.54 20.11
N GLY A 175 -30.78 -19.10 19.50
CA GLY A 175 -29.58 -18.61 20.16
C GLY A 175 -28.63 -19.70 20.70
N TRP A 176 -28.97 -20.99 20.53
CA TRP A 176 -28.01 -22.08 20.73
C TRP A 176 -27.19 -22.28 19.47
N ARG A 177 -25.85 -22.27 19.61
CA ARG A 177 -24.92 -22.36 18.48
C ARG A 177 -23.98 -23.57 18.62
N PRO A 178 -24.45 -24.79 18.28
CA PRO A 178 -23.54 -25.90 18.05
C PRO A 178 -22.62 -25.63 16.87
N ARG A 179 -21.36 -26.02 16.98
CA ARG A 179 -20.36 -25.90 15.94
C ARG A 179 -19.45 -27.10 15.87
N ILE A 180 -18.92 -27.36 14.67
CA ILE A 180 -17.89 -28.34 14.40
C ILE A 180 -16.80 -27.70 13.55
N GLY A 181 -15.54 -28.01 13.84
CA GLY A 181 -14.38 -27.48 13.12
C GLY A 181 -13.35 -28.55 12.83
N PHE A 182 -12.59 -28.36 11.76
CA PHE A 182 -11.47 -29.21 11.37
C PHE A 182 -10.30 -28.32 10.98
N TRP A 183 -9.23 -28.40 11.74
CA TRP A 183 -7.97 -27.71 11.49
C TRP A 183 -6.90 -28.67 10.99
N ARG A 184 -6.16 -28.22 9.97
CA ARG A 184 -4.94 -28.87 9.51
C ARG A 184 -3.87 -27.83 9.21
N GLY A 185 -2.76 -27.87 9.95
CA GLY A 185 -1.63 -26.97 9.80
C GLY A 185 -0.31 -27.70 9.58
N VAL A 186 0.61 -27.02 8.88
CA VAL A 186 1.98 -27.45 8.68
C VAL A 186 2.89 -26.29 9.01
N ASN A 187 3.76 -26.45 10.01
CA ASN A 187 4.69 -25.43 10.50
C ASN A 187 4.01 -24.09 10.84
N PHE A 188 2.72 -24.12 11.14
CA PHE A 188 1.95 -22.92 11.46
C PHE A 188 2.31 -22.39 12.84
N PHE A 189 2.53 -21.08 12.94
CA PHE A 189 2.85 -20.40 14.19
C PHE A 189 2.17 -19.02 14.25
N GLY A 190 1.29 -18.84 15.22
CA GLY A 190 0.63 -17.56 15.53
C GLY A 190 1.00 -17.11 16.95
N GLN A 191 1.74 -16.02 17.07
CA GLN A 191 2.25 -15.55 18.38
C GLN A 191 1.14 -15.05 19.30
N GLN A 192 0.09 -14.46 18.75
CA GLN A 192 -1.09 -13.98 19.48
C GLN A 192 -2.31 -14.89 19.26
N GLY A 193 -2.18 -15.89 18.38
CA GLY A 193 -3.22 -16.87 18.13
C GLY A 193 -3.29 -17.93 19.24
N ASP A 194 -4.39 -18.67 19.25
CA ASP A 194 -4.58 -19.79 20.17
C ASP A 194 -3.48 -20.86 19.92
N PRO A 195 -2.71 -21.24 20.96
CA PRO A 195 -1.58 -22.14 20.84
C PRO A 195 -1.93 -23.53 20.32
N GLU A 196 -3.20 -23.94 20.36
CA GLU A 196 -3.64 -25.23 19.84
C GLU A 196 -3.53 -25.31 18.31
N PHE A 197 -3.61 -24.19 17.60
CA PHE A 197 -3.35 -24.14 16.15
C PHE A 197 -1.89 -24.39 15.78
N VAL A 198 -0.97 -24.11 16.70
CA VAL A 198 0.46 -24.43 16.55
C VAL A 198 0.74 -25.91 16.76
N ALA A 199 -0.09 -26.59 17.56
CA ALA A 199 0.10 -28.00 17.93
C ALA A 199 -0.14 -29.02 16.81
N GLY A 200 -0.61 -28.58 15.64
CA GLY A 200 -0.86 -29.46 14.51
C GLY A 200 -2.35 -29.58 14.15
N ASN A 201 -2.82 -30.81 13.90
CA ASN A 201 -4.17 -31.01 13.40
C ASN A 201 -5.15 -31.31 14.54
N PHE A 202 -6.37 -30.76 14.47
CA PHE A 202 -7.43 -31.12 15.42
C PHE A 202 -8.83 -31.10 14.78
N MET A 203 -9.75 -31.74 15.48
CA MET A 203 -11.19 -31.61 15.30
C MET A 203 -11.75 -30.91 16.51
N GLU A 204 -12.64 -29.93 16.28
CA GLU A 204 -13.32 -29.17 17.32
C GLU A 204 -14.81 -29.47 17.30
N VAL A 205 -15.42 -29.54 18.49
CA VAL A 205 -16.86 -29.45 18.68
C VAL A 205 -17.13 -28.40 19.77
N GLY A 206 -18.14 -27.57 19.53
CA GLY A 206 -18.47 -26.50 20.47
C GLY A 206 -19.97 -26.27 20.57
N LEU A 207 -20.38 -25.67 21.66
CA LEU A 207 -21.75 -25.23 21.90
C LEU A 207 -21.69 -23.90 22.65
N SER A 208 -22.37 -22.88 22.12
CA SER A 208 -22.53 -21.60 22.84
C SER A 208 -24.00 -21.17 22.87
N LYS A 209 -24.30 -20.26 23.81
CA LYS A 209 -25.62 -19.66 23.95
C LYS A 209 -25.48 -18.20 24.35
N VAL A 210 -26.17 -17.33 23.62
CA VAL A 210 -26.28 -15.92 23.95
C VAL A 210 -27.65 -15.61 24.52
N TYR A 211 -27.69 -14.96 25.68
CA TYR A 211 -28.89 -14.40 26.29
C TYR A 211 -28.81 -12.88 26.22
N ALA A 212 -29.71 -12.25 25.50
CA ALA A 212 -29.90 -10.82 25.54
C ALA A 212 -30.57 -10.42 26.85
N LEU A 213 -29.97 -9.51 27.60
CA LEU A 213 -30.50 -8.96 28.84
C LEU A 213 -31.19 -7.61 28.65
N GLY A 214 -31.10 -7.05 27.44
CA GLY A 214 -31.64 -5.77 26.99
C GLY A 214 -31.00 -5.33 25.70
N GLU A 215 -31.22 -4.07 25.29
CA GLU A 215 -30.67 -3.55 24.03
C GLU A 215 -29.14 -3.49 24.03
N ASN A 216 -28.52 -3.27 25.20
CA ASN A 216 -27.10 -3.01 25.35
C ASN A 216 -26.37 -4.03 26.21
N ALA A 217 -27.00 -5.11 26.66
CA ALA A 217 -26.40 -6.10 27.51
C ALA A 217 -26.73 -7.53 27.09
N SER A 218 -25.72 -8.41 27.15
CA SER A 218 -25.89 -9.85 26.89
C SER A 218 -24.97 -10.69 27.76
N ILE A 219 -25.39 -11.92 27.99
CA ILE A 219 -24.54 -12.97 28.59
C ILE A 219 -24.34 -14.05 27.54
N GLU A 220 -23.09 -14.40 27.28
CA GLU A 220 -22.73 -15.53 26.44
C GLU A 220 -22.02 -16.57 27.31
N PHE A 221 -22.45 -17.82 27.22
CA PHE A 221 -21.66 -18.94 27.72
C PHE A 221 -21.34 -19.91 26.61
N GLY A 222 -20.21 -20.57 26.70
CA GLY A 222 -19.80 -21.55 25.72
C GLY A 222 -18.90 -22.62 26.28
N VAL A 223 -18.94 -23.77 25.62
CA VAL A 223 -18.04 -24.89 25.86
C VAL A 223 -17.51 -25.35 24.51
N GLN A 224 -16.24 -25.68 24.45
CA GLN A 224 -15.64 -26.32 23.28
C GLN A 224 -14.66 -27.41 23.71
N ALA A 225 -14.56 -28.44 22.88
CA ALA A 225 -13.61 -29.52 23.05
C ALA A 225 -12.87 -29.76 21.73
N ARG A 226 -11.55 -29.83 21.81
CA ARG A 226 -10.67 -30.12 20.67
C ARG A 226 -9.98 -31.44 20.87
N ARG A 227 -10.06 -32.31 19.87
CA ARG A 227 -9.32 -33.56 19.81
C ARG A 227 -8.06 -33.35 18.95
N LEU A 228 -6.92 -33.26 19.62
CA LEU A 228 -5.63 -33.06 18.97
C LEU A 228 -5.12 -34.37 18.35
N ARG A 229 -4.56 -34.25 17.13
CA ARG A 229 -3.82 -35.32 16.45
C ARG A 229 -2.38 -34.89 16.29
N ASN A 230 -1.43 -35.69 16.79
CA ASN A 230 0.02 -35.43 16.69
C ASN A 230 0.46 -34.11 17.36
N ALA A 231 -0.07 -33.82 18.53
CA ALA A 231 0.35 -32.66 19.31
C ALA A 231 1.81 -32.84 19.78
N VAL A 232 2.71 -32.12 19.11
CA VAL A 232 4.12 -32.03 19.51
C VAL A 232 4.50 -30.56 19.47
N ASN A 233 4.28 -29.86 20.58
CA ASN A 233 4.90 -28.55 20.78
C ASN A 233 5.14 -28.29 22.27
N GLU A 234 5.94 -27.27 22.56
CA GLU A 234 6.31 -26.88 23.92
C GLU A 234 5.14 -26.29 24.75
N PHE A 235 4.04 -25.89 24.10
CA PHE A 235 2.87 -25.25 24.74
C PHE A 235 1.83 -26.27 25.21
N ILE A 236 1.85 -27.51 24.73
CA ILE A 236 0.87 -28.53 25.07
C ILE A 236 1.59 -29.75 25.66
N PRO A 237 1.24 -30.19 26.88
CA PRO A 237 1.87 -31.36 27.49
C PRO A 237 1.80 -32.60 26.60
N GLN A 238 2.91 -33.32 26.46
CA GLN A 238 2.98 -34.54 25.69
C GLN A 238 1.89 -35.53 26.10
N GLY A 239 1.19 -36.10 25.13
CA GLY A 239 0.12 -37.06 25.35
C GLY A 239 -1.27 -36.47 25.56
N THR A 240 -1.42 -35.14 25.56
CA THR A 240 -2.74 -34.50 25.61
C THR A 240 -3.51 -34.78 24.33
N LYS A 241 -4.65 -35.46 24.44
CA LYS A 241 -5.52 -35.81 23.32
C LYS A 241 -6.73 -34.89 23.21
N TRP A 242 -7.16 -34.32 24.32
CA TRP A 242 -8.32 -33.46 24.41
C TRP A 242 -7.99 -32.19 25.17
N VAL A 243 -8.39 -31.05 24.61
CA VAL A 243 -8.39 -29.73 25.28
C VAL A 243 -9.83 -29.27 25.36
N ASN A 244 -10.24 -28.83 26.53
CA ASN A 244 -11.56 -28.30 26.79
C ASN A 244 -11.46 -26.84 27.22
N GLN A 245 -12.28 -25.98 26.63
CA GLN A 245 -12.41 -24.59 27.03
C GLN A 245 -13.87 -24.33 27.42
N GLN A 246 -14.03 -23.54 28.49
CA GLN A 246 -15.34 -23.09 28.96
C GLN A 246 -15.24 -21.60 29.23
N TYR A 247 -16.25 -20.86 28.82
CA TYR A 247 -16.27 -19.41 29.03
C TYR A 247 -17.66 -18.91 29.37
N LEU A 248 -17.68 -17.83 30.15
CA LEU A 248 -18.85 -17.02 30.45
C LEU A 248 -18.48 -15.56 30.24
N VAL A 249 -19.19 -14.87 29.34
CA VAL A 249 -18.90 -13.48 28.98
C VAL A 249 -20.14 -12.63 29.24
N PHE A 250 -19.97 -11.57 29.98
CA PHE A 250 -20.95 -10.52 30.14
C PHE A 250 -20.54 -9.34 29.24
N ASN A 251 -21.36 -9.04 28.24
CA ASN A 251 -21.17 -7.90 27.34
C ASN A 251 -22.13 -6.78 27.75
N TRP A 252 -21.59 -5.59 27.96
CA TRP A 252 -22.37 -4.40 28.22
C TRP A 252 -21.80 -3.23 27.42
N ASN A 253 -22.63 -2.67 26.55
CA ASN A 253 -22.28 -1.53 25.71
C ASN A 253 -22.99 -0.27 26.20
N TRP A 254 -22.21 0.73 26.61
CA TRP A 254 -22.74 2.04 26.97
C TRP A 254 -22.17 3.07 26.01
N ASP A 255 -22.97 3.57 25.05
CA ASP A 255 -22.59 4.63 24.13
C ASP A 255 -23.36 5.92 24.44
N THR A 256 -22.65 6.97 24.85
CA THR A 256 -23.21 8.30 25.16
C THR A 256 -22.91 9.35 24.08
N ALA A 257 -22.25 8.99 22.98
CA ALA A 257 -21.73 9.97 22.04
C ALA A 257 -22.54 10.08 20.75
N ASN A 258 -23.48 11.00 20.70
CA ASN A 258 -24.00 11.52 19.44
C ASN A 258 -23.00 12.51 18.84
N GLY A 259 -22.20 12.06 17.84
CA GLY A 259 -21.14 12.83 17.20
C GLY A 259 -21.60 13.95 16.25
N GLN A 260 -22.61 14.75 16.58
CA GLN A 260 -23.06 15.87 15.75
C GLN A 260 -22.07 17.06 15.73
N PHE A 261 -21.30 17.24 16.79
CA PHE A 261 -20.41 18.42 16.96
C PHE A 261 -19.36 18.58 15.85
N MET A 262 -18.86 17.49 15.26
CA MET A 262 -17.81 17.57 14.21
C MET A 262 -18.37 17.75 12.79
N ARG A 263 -19.65 17.47 12.55
CA ARG A 263 -20.30 17.73 11.24
C ARG A 263 -20.44 19.22 10.95
N ASP A 264 -20.60 20.04 11.99
CA ASP A 264 -20.80 21.47 11.84
C ASP A 264 -19.50 22.23 11.60
N LEU A 265 -18.35 21.65 11.94
CA LEU A 265 -17.03 22.23 11.72
C LEU A 265 -16.51 22.08 10.28
N PHE A 266 -17.01 21.09 9.52
CA PHE A 266 -16.57 20.80 8.16
C PHE A 266 -17.76 20.50 7.23
N PRO A 267 -18.50 21.54 6.77
CA PRO A 267 -19.61 21.34 5.84
C PRO A 267 -19.08 20.86 4.47
N THR A 268 -19.60 19.72 4.00
CA THR A 268 -19.35 19.21 2.64
C THR A 268 -19.97 20.16 1.61
N GLN A 269 -19.16 20.92 0.89
CA GLN A 269 -19.62 21.70 -0.26
C GLN A 269 -19.84 20.82 -1.48
N SER A 270 -21.06 20.79 -1.98
CA SER A 270 -21.41 20.24 -3.28
C SER A 270 -20.93 21.17 -4.40
N ASN A 271 -20.19 20.62 -5.36
CA ASN A 271 -19.60 21.38 -6.46
C ASN A 271 -20.60 21.52 -7.62
N PRO A 272 -21.01 22.73 -8.04
CA PRO A 272 -21.78 22.91 -9.26
C PRO A 272 -20.86 22.91 -10.49
N ALA A 273 -21.23 22.15 -11.52
CA ALA A 273 -20.54 22.08 -12.80
C ALA A 273 -20.36 23.48 -13.43
N ALA A 274 -19.11 23.86 -13.66
CA ALA A 274 -18.78 25.13 -14.31
C ALA A 274 -18.65 24.94 -15.83
N THR A 275 -19.46 25.65 -16.59
CA THR A 275 -19.33 25.87 -18.03
C THR A 275 -18.16 26.83 -18.30
N GLU A 276 -17.27 26.44 -19.21
CA GLU A 276 -16.14 27.30 -19.62
C GLU A 276 -16.56 28.48 -20.48
N PRO A 277 -16.01 29.68 -20.25
CA PRO A 277 -16.09 30.78 -21.20
C PRO A 277 -14.91 30.74 -22.16
N SER A 278 -15.19 30.78 -23.44
CA SER A 278 -14.23 30.96 -24.54
C SER A 278 -13.80 32.42 -24.66
N ASP A 279 -12.78 32.84 -23.90
CA ASP A 279 -12.23 34.18 -24.01
C ASP A 279 -10.75 34.13 -24.46
N PRO A 280 -10.37 34.72 -25.58
CA PRO A 280 -9.00 34.70 -26.13
C PRO A 280 -8.05 35.71 -25.50
N THR A 281 -8.42 36.40 -24.42
CA THR A 281 -7.56 37.41 -23.81
C THR A 281 -6.37 36.76 -23.08
N PRO A 282 -5.15 37.32 -23.22
CA PRO A 282 -3.98 36.86 -22.49
C PRO A 282 -4.22 36.86 -20.98
N ARG A 283 -3.91 35.75 -20.32
CA ARG A 283 -4.16 35.60 -18.89
C ARG A 283 -2.85 35.36 -18.15
N PHE A 284 -2.74 36.00 -16.99
CA PHE A 284 -1.74 35.68 -15.99
C PHE A 284 -2.42 34.97 -14.82
N THR A 285 -1.87 33.82 -14.42
CA THR A 285 -2.31 33.11 -13.22
C THR A 285 -1.09 32.77 -12.37
N ALA A 286 -1.22 32.91 -11.06
CA ALA A 286 -0.20 32.47 -10.12
C ALA A 286 -0.62 31.12 -9.53
N LYS A 287 0.34 30.23 -9.41
CA LYS A 287 0.20 28.92 -8.77
C LYS A 287 1.21 28.78 -7.65
N LEU A 288 0.84 28.06 -6.65
CA LEU A 288 1.74 27.67 -5.58
C LEU A 288 1.51 26.21 -5.25
N ASP A 289 2.48 25.37 -5.56
CA ASP A 289 2.46 23.96 -5.21
C ASP A 289 3.41 23.71 -4.04
N THR A 290 2.94 22.96 -3.06
CA THR A 290 3.73 22.52 -1.93
C THR A 290 3.55 21.02 -1.72
N LEU A 291 4.60 20.34 -1.31
CA LEU A 291 4.53 18.96 -0.85
C LEU A 291 5.30 18.83 0.46
N THR A 292 4.65 18.30 1.48
CA THR A 292 5.31 17.77 2.67
C THR A 292 5.29 16.25 2.57
N TYR A 293 6.45 15.61 2.72
CA TYR A 293 6.56 14.17 2.53
C TYR A 293 7.37 13.50 3.62
N VAL A 294 6.96 12.28 3.92
CA VAL A 294 7.75 11.28 4.65
C VAL A 294 7.68 10.00 3.84
N TYR A 295 8.83 9.44 3.53
CA TYR A 295 8.97 8.21 2.75
C TYR A 295 10.03 7.35 3.43
N ASN A 296 9.61 6.22 3.97
CA ASN A 296 10.47 5.31 4.73
C ASN A 296 10.66 4.00 3.97
N ILE A 297 11.90 3.57 3.82
CA ILE A 297 12.27 2.32 3.15
C ILE A 297 13.03 1.46 4.14
N GLY A 298 12.50 0.27 4.44
CA GLY A 298 13.11 -0.70 5.33
C GLY A 298 13.45 -2.01 4.61
N TYR A 299 14.69 -2.41 4.67
CA TYR A 299 15.18 -3.65 4.05
C TYR A 299 15.34 -4.82 5.02
N SER A 300 14.85 -4.69 6.27
CA SER A 300 14.83 -5.77 7.29
C SER A 300 16.12 -6.59 7.38
N GLY A 301 17.26 -5.90 7.35
CA GLY A 301 18.58 -6.53 7.45
C GLY A 301 19.17 -7.08 6.15
N LEU A 302 18.47 -6.96 5.00
CA LEU A 302 19.10 -7.13 3.70
C LEU A 302 20.14 -6.03 3.51
N ARG A 303 21.35 -6.42 3.10
CA ARG A 303 22.43 -5.51 2.75
C ARG A 303 22.58 -5.34 1.24
N GLU A 304 22.08 -6.28 0.50
CA GLU A 304 22.13 -6.29 -0.96
C GLU A 304 20.91 -7.04 -1.52
N ILE A 305 20.52 -6.67 -2.73
CA ILE A 305 19.50 -7.35 -3.53
C ILE A 305 20.11 -7.57 -4.92
N GLY A 306 20.18 -8.82 -5.37
CA GLY A 306 20.79 -9.17 -6.66
C GLY A 306 22.23 -8.67 -6.82
N GLY A 307 23.03 -8.69 -5.74
CA GLY A 307 24.41 -8.19 -5.72
C GLY A 307 24.55 -6.68 -5.64
N ARG A 308 23.46 -5.91 -5.48
CA ARG A 308 23.50 -4.46 -5.29
C ARG A 308 23.25 -4.08 -3.84
N PRO A 309 24.05 -3.17 -3.27
CA PRO A 309 23.87 -2.75 -1.88
C PRO A 309 22.56 -1.99 -1.72
N VAL A 310 21.83 -2.30 -0.64
CA VAL A 310 20.64 -1.58 -0.20
C VAL A 310 20.79 -1.14 1.25
N ALA A 311 20.20 -0.02 1.60
CA ALA A 311 20.22 0.52 2.94
C ALA A 311 18.87 1.10 3.32
N ASN A 312 18.49 0.91 4.57
CA ASN A 312 17.31 1.57 5.11
C ASN A 312 17.49 3.08 4.97
N SER A 313 16.45 3.76 4.51
CA SER A 313 16.46 5.20 4.38
C SER A 313 15.10 5.79 4.73
N THR A 314 15.11 6.96 5.33
CA THR A 314 13.93 7.80 5.51
C THR A 314 14.17 9.10 4.80
N LEU A 315 13.37 9.37 3.79
CA LEU A 315 13.35 10.66 3.09
C LEU A 315 12.19 11.45 3.69
N ALA A 316 12.48 12.62 4.24
CA ALA A 316 11.46 13.51 4.78
C ALA A 316 11.81 14.94 4.41
N GLY A 317 10.81 15.72 4.07
CA GLY A 317 11.06 17.10 3.68
C GLY A 317 9.82 17.83 3.23
N GLN A 318 10.07 19.03 2.75
CA GLN A 318 9.06 19.88 2.13
C GLN A 318 9.65 20.47 0.86
N TYR A 319 8.80 20.72 -0.10
CA TYR A 319 9.15 21.63 -1.21
C TYR A 319 8.05 22.66 -1.43
N LEU A 320 8.49 23.76 -2.03
CA LEU A 320 7.68 24.89 -2.42
C LEU A 320 7.99 25.23 -3.88
N ALA A 321 6.95 25.37 -4.68
CA ALA A 321 7.08 25.70 -6.10
C ALA A 321 6.10 26.83 -6.51
N PRO A 322 6.43 28.11 -6.24
CA PRO A 322 5.67 29.22 -6.81
C PRO A 322 5.93 29.33 -8.32
N VAL A 323 4.86 29.43 -9.09
CA VAL A 323 4.88 29.52 -10.55
C VAL A 323 3.95 30.63 -11.02
N LEU A 324 4.44 31.50 -11.87
CA LEU A 324 3.63 32.44 -12.64
C LEU A 324 3.41 31.86 -14.03
N ARG A 325 2.14 31.65 -14.39
CA ARG A 325 1.73 31.19 -15.72
C ARG A 325 1.24 32.37 -16.55
N TYR A 326 1.78 32.49 -17.75
CA TYR A 326 1.29 33.39 -18.78
C TYR A 326 0.70 32.57 -19.94
N SER A 327 -0.58 32.79 -20.25
CA SER A 327 -1.30 32.12 -21.32
C SER A 327 -1.61 33.15 -22.42
N PRO A 328 -0.73 33.34 -23.42
CA PRO A 328 -0.96 34.29 -24.51
C PRO A 328 -2.08 33.84 -25.45
N SER A 329 -2.42 32.57 -25.46
CA SER A 329 -3.54 31.99 -26.20
C SER A 329 -4.10 30.78 -25.44
N SER A 330 -5.24 30.26 -25.87
CA SER A 330 -5.81 29.02 -25.32
C SER A 330 -4.93 27.79 -25.52
N ARG A 331 -3.96 27.85 -26.44
CA ARG A 331 -3.08 26.71 -26.80
C ARG A 331 -1.67 26.81 -26.22
N LEU A 332 -1.23 27.99 -25.74
CA LEU A 332 0.13 28.19 -25.25
C LEU A 332 0.11 28.65 -23.81
N ASN A 333 0.80 27.90 -22.96
CA ASN A 333 1.06 28.26 -21.58
C ASN A 333 2.58 28.36 -21.36
N LEU A 334 3.03 29.44 -20.76
CA LEU A 334 4.41 29.70 -20.37
C LEU A 334 4.48 29.80 -18.86
N ASP A 335 5.22 28.91 -18.20
CA ASP A 335 5.40 28.87 -16.76
C ASP A 335 6.80 29.35 -16.39
N ILE A 336 6.87 30.30 -15.46
CA ILE A 336 8.12 30.81 -14.88
C ILE A 336 8.00 30.69 -13.35
N GLY A 337 8.94 30.02 -12.72
CA GLY A 337 8.88 29.80 -11.28
C GLY A 337 10.21 29.37 -10.66
N VAL A 338 10.13 29.01 -9.40
CA VAL A 338 11.25 28.49 -8.62
C VAL A 338 10.80 27.29 -7.81
N PHE A 339 11.59 26.23 -7.85
CA PHE A 339 11.46 25.12 -6.92
C PHE A 339 12.45 25.28 -5.78
N ALA A 340 12.00 25.12 -4.54
CA ALA A 340 12.83 25.12 -3.35
C ALA A 340 12.54 23.88 -2.50
N GLY A 341 13.57 23.06 -2.26
CA GLY A 341 13.51 21.84 -1.45
C GLY A 341 14.14 22.03 -0.07
N LEU A 342 13.47 21.57 0.97
CA LEU A 342 13.88 21.63 2.37
C LEU A 342 13.80 20.22 2.97
N PRO A 343 14.88 19.42 2.88
CA PRO A 343 14.93 18.13 3.55
C PRO A 343 14.97 18.30 5.08
N VAL A 344 14.31 17.40 5.79
CA VAL A 344 14.34 17.38 7.26
C VAL A 344 15.69 16.85 7.74
N GLY A 345 16.28 17.54 8.73
CA GLY A 345 17.56 17.14 9.34
C GLY A 345 18.79 17.69 8.64
N ASP A 346 18.63 18.45 7.56
CA ASP A 346 19.76 19.19 6.96
C ASP A 346 19.98 20.51 7.72
N THR A 347 21.25 20.88 7.88
CA THR A 347 21.64 22.16 8.47
C THR A 347 21.46 23.33 7.52
N GLN A 348 21.32 23.07 6.22
CA GLN A 348 21.07 24.07 5.19
C GLN A 348 19.57 24.34 5.07
N ARG A 349 19.17 25.60 5.11
CA ARG A 349 17.75 25.99 5.01
C ARG A 349 17.09 25.62 3.69
N PHE A 350 17.86 25.65 2.58
CA PHE A 350 17.43 25.24 1.25
C PHE A 350 18.53 24.38 0.63
N HIS A 351 18.28 23.11 0.51
CA HIS A 351 19.25 22.17 -0.09
C HIS A 351 19.26 22.29 -1.62
N THR A 352 18.09 22.52 -2.21
CA THR A 352 17.93 22.58 -3.66
C THR A 352 17.05 23.77 -4.03
N VAL A 353 17.59 24.66 -4.85
CA VAL A 353 16.84 25.76 -5.48
C VAL A 353 17.07 25.64 -6.98
N GLN A 354 15.99 25.46 -7.75
CA GLN A 354 16.03 25.28 -9.19
C GLN A 354 14.99 26.15 -9.89
N PRO A 355 15.31 26.75 -11.07
CA PRO A 355 14.31 27.48 -11.85
C PRO A 355 13.31 26.52 -12.47
N ILE A 356 12.06 26.94 -12.53
CA ILE A 356 11.01 26.33 -13.32
C ILE A 356 10.79 27.20 -14.54
N LEU A 357 11.06 26.67 -15.71
CA LEU A 357 10.82 27.30 -17.01
C LEU A 357 10.16 26.28 -17.90
N SER A 358 8.90 26.46 -18.25
CA SER A 358 8.14 25.51 -19.06
C SER A 358 7.32 26.23 -20.12
N ALA A 359 7.28 25.66 -21.32
CA ALA A 359 6.38 26.06 -22.39
C ALA A 359 5.53 24.84 -22.78
N GLU A 360 4.23 24.90 -22.56
CA GLU A 360 3.27 23.86 -22.96
C GLU A 360 2.44 24.38 -24.14
N TYR A 361 2.51 23.69 -25.26
CA TYR A 361 1.74 24.02 -26.47
C TYR A 361 0.79 22.87 -26.84
N GLU A 362 -0.50 23.17 -26.92
CA GLU A 362 -1.51 22.22 -27.37
C GLU A 362 -1.51 22.16 -28.92
N LEU A 363 -0.93 21.08 -29.45
CA LEU A 363 -0.87 20.81 -30.90
C LEU A 363 -2.26 20.54 -31.46
N TRP A 364 -3.00 19.65 -30.82
CA TRP A 364 -4.39 19.28 -31.08
C TRP A 364 -5.12 19.05 -29.75
N PRO A 365 -6.46 19.04 -29.73
CA PRO A 365 -7.18 18.65 -28.50
C PRO A 365 -6.64 17.36 -27.93
N ALA A 366 -6.24 17.42 -26.65
CA ALA A 366 -5.64 16.33 -25.89
C ALA A 366 -4.24 15.87 -26.35
N VAL A 367 -3.50 16.70 -27.10
CA VAL A 367 -2.11 16.46 -27.50
C VAL A 367 -1.27 17.70 -27.15
N SER A 368 -0.40 17.60 -26.18
CA SER A 368 0.46 18.70 -25.72
C SER A 368 1.94 18.40 -25.90
N LEU A 369 2.69 19.39 -26.38
CA LEU A 369 4.14 19.41 -26.41
C LEU A 369 4.63 20.33 -25.30
N ILE A 370 5.55 19.84 -24.47
CA ILE A 370 6.14 20.59 -23.38
C ILE A 370 7.64 20.68 -23.60
N ALA A 371 8.20 21.86 -23.36
CA ALA A 371 9.64 22.13 -23.44
C ALA A 371 10.10 22.87 -22.17
N GLY A 372 11.29 22.54 -21.69
CA GLY A 372 11.86 23.08 -20.44
C GLY A 372 11.59 22.17 -19.25
N THR A 373 11.00 22.68 -18.17
CA THR A 373 10.59 21.83 -17.05
C THR A 373 9.36 21.01 -17.45
N ILE A 374 9.52 19.67 -17.49
CA ILE A 374 8.48 18.74 -17.93
C ILE A 374 7.65 18.22 -16.75
N LYS A 375 6.47 17.64 -17.05
CA LYS A 375 5.60 17.02 -16.04
C LYS A 375 6.16 15.67 -15.64
N ARG A 376 6.35 15.46 -14.36
CA ARG A 376 7.06 14.31 -13.81
C ARG A 376 6.21 13.10 -13.42
N ASN A 377 4.90 13.18 -13.50
CA ASN A 377 3.99 12.08 -13.18
C ASN A 377 3.90 11.04 -14.31
N HIS A 378 5.04 10.45 -14.66
CA HIS A 378 5.13 9.44 -15.70
C HIS A 378 4.47 8.13 -15.26
N PRO A 379 3.60 7.51 -16.07
CA PRO A 379 2.88 6.29 -15.70
C PRO A 379 3.72 5.02 -15.95
N PHE A 380 4.96 4.99 -15.42
CA PHE A 380 5.82 3.82 -15.47
C PHE A 380 5.54 2.85 -14.33
N VAL A 381 5.85 1.58 -14.56
CA VAL A 381 5.95 0.61 -13.47
C VAL A 381 7.28 0.79 -12.74
N ASP A 382 7.30 0.51 -11.44
CA ASP A 382 8.48 0.68 -10.56
C ASP A 382 9.72 -0.08 -11.06
N ALA A 383 9.53 -1.16 -11.81
CA ALA A 383 10.62 -1.88 -12.46
C ALA A 383 11.42 -1.02 -13.44
N LEU A 384 10.81 -0.02 -14.08
CA LEU A 384 11.45 0.86 -15.06
C LEU A 384 11.86 2.19 -14.41
N PHE A 385 11.00 2.76 -13.60
CA PHE A 385 11.22 4.05 -12.96
C PHE A 385 10.64 4.07 -11.54
N ASN A 386 11.50 4.32 -10.56
CA ASN A 386 11.12 4.30 -9.14
C ASN A 386 10.49 5.63 -8.72
N ASP A 387 9.28 5.59 -8.22
CA ASP A 387 8.54 6.74 -7.71
C ASP A 387 9.28 7.47 -6.57
N ALA A 388 10.10 6.77 -5.76
CA ALA A 388 10.93 7.40 -4.73
C ALA A 388 11.92 8.42 -5.29
N SER A 389 12.24 8.35 -6.59
CA SER A 389 13.08 9.34 -7.27
C SER A 389 12.46 10.75 -7.28
N LEU A 390 11.12 10.87 -7.08
CA LEU A 390 10.40 12.13 -6.87
C LEU A 390 11.02 12.98 -5.76
N PHE A 391 11.51 12.34 -4.70
CA PHE A 391 12.04 13.06 -3.53
C PHE A 391 13.49 13.48 -3.71
N SER A 392 14.25 12.72 -4.50
CA SER A 392 15.68 13.02 -4.76
C SER A 392 15.89 13.91 -5.98
N ARG A 393 14.99 13.88 -6.97
CA ARG A 393 15.07 14.65 -8.21
C ARG A 393 13.67 15.18 -8.56
N PRO A 394 13.21 16.23 -7.92
CA PRO A 394 11.84 16.72 -8.03
C PRO A 394 11.51 17.40 -9.36
N LEU A 395 12.50 17.89 -10.09
CA LEU A 395 12.33 18.51 -11.41
C LEU A 395 13.03 17.70 -12.49
N GLU A 396 12.41 17.64 -13.64
CA GLU A 396 12.92 17.09 -14.88
C GLU A 396 12.94 18.18 -15.95
N GLN A 397 13.98 18.19 -16.79
CA GLN A 397 14.16 19.22 -17.80
C GLN A 397 14.38 18.59 -19.17
N GLY A 398 13.58 19.00 -20.14
CA GLY A 398 13.69 18.42 -21.47
C GLY A 398 12.52 18.72 -22.36
N PHE A 399 12.10 17.70 -23.08
CA PHE A 399 10.90 17.74 -23.95
C PHE A 399 9.96 16.60 -23.59
N GLN A 400 8.66 16.86 -23.69
CA GLN A 400 7.63 15.86 -23.40
C GLN A 400 6.47 16.01 -24.39
N LEU A 401 5.99 14.90 -24.92
CA LEU A 401 4.79 14.80 -25.74
C LEU A 401 3.74 13.98 -24.99
N LEU A 402 2.67 14.64 -24.62
CA LEU A 402 1.53 14.02 -23.94
C LEU A 402 0.37 13.83 -24.92
N VAL A 403 -0.23 12.64 -24.90
CA VAL A 403 -1.50 12.35 -25.55
C VAL A 403 -2.45 11.82 -24.48
N ASN A 404 -3.61 12.46 -24.33
CA ASN A 404 -4.62 12.05 -23.36
C ASN A 404 -6.01 11.97 -24.01
N ARG A 405 -6.24 10.90 -24.77
CA ARG A 405 -7.52 10.59 -25.41
C ARG A 405 -8.21 9.43 -24.70
N GLU A 406 -9.50 9.32 -24.83
CA GLU A 406 -10.34 8.29 -24.19
C GLU A 406 -9.80 6.86 -24.37
N HIS A 407 -9.36 6.53 -25.59
CA HIS A 407 -8.89 5.19 -25.95
C HIS A 407 -7.37 5.06 -26.07
N TYR A 408 -6.64 6.17 -25.96
CA TYR A 408 -5.19 6.17 -26.08
C TYR A 408 -4.55 7.26 -25.23
N GLN A 409 -3.67 6.84 -24.33
CA GLN A 409 -2.87 7.71 -23.48
C GLN A 409 -1.39 7.45 -23.76
N GLN A 410 -0.59 8.50 -23.79
CA GLN A 410 0.84 8.40 -24.02
C GLN A 410 1.57 9.51 -23.30
N ASP A 411 2.73 9.15 -22.77
CA ASP A 411 3.77 10.05 -22.28
C ASP A 411 5.09 9.65 -22.95
N LEU A 412 5.67 10.54 -23.74
CA LEU A 412 6.98 10.38 -24.36
C LEU A 412 7.84 11.56 -23.95
N PHE A 413 8.99 11.31 -23.37
CA PHE A 413 9.88 12.39 -22.93
C PHE A 413 11.36 12.08 -23.13
N ILE A 414 12.14 13.14 -23.16
CA ILE A 414 13.58 13.14 -22.91
C ILE A 414 13.87 14.10 -21.77
N ASN A 415 14.63 13.63 -20.78
CA ASN A 415 15.05 14.40 -19.60
C ASN A 415 16.56 14.45 -19.54
N TRP A 416 17.15 15.65 -19.57
CA TRP A 416 18.57 15.86 -19.38
C TRP A 416 18.90 16.01 -17.90
N ASN A 417 19.40 14.94 -17.28
CA ASN A 417 19.85 14.96 -15.88
C ASN A 417 21.16 15.71 -15.72
N GLN A 418 22.01 15.67 -16.73
CA GLN A 418 23.33 16.30 -16.71
C GLN A 418 23.81 16.58 -18.13
N ILE A 419 24.10 17.84 -18.42
CA ILE A 419 24.75 18.25 -19.66
C ILE A 419 26.24 17.93 -19.57
N GLU A 420 26.84 17.48 -20.68
CA GLU A 420 28.26 17.23 -20.77
C GLU A 420 29.09 18.48 -20.50
N THR A 421 30.07 18.32 -19.62
CA THR A 421 31.11 19.34 -19.35
C THR A 421 32.46 18.67 -19.33
N PHE A 422 33.54 19.45 -19.29
CA PHE A 422 34.90 18.90 -19.16
C PHE A 422 35.10 17.95 -17.97
N GLN A 423 34.31 18.12 -16.90
CA GLN A 423 34.44 17.37 -15.66
C GLN A 423 33.34 16.27 -15.51
N LYS A 424 32.21 16.39 -16.22
CA LYS A 424 31.05 15.54 -16.05
C LYS A 424 30.63 14.98 -17.39
N ALA A 425 30.34 13.68 -17.42
CA ALA A 425 29.74 13.01 -18.56
C ALA A 425 28.28 13.41 -18.75
N GLU A 426 27.80 13.40 -19.98
CA GLU A 426 26.37 13.56 -20.26
C GLU A 426 25.55 12.46 -19.59
N ARG A 427 24.36 12.83 -19.13
CA ARG A 427 23.36 11.87 -18.64
C ARG A 427 21.98 12.34 -19.02
N PHE A 428 21.25 11.48 -19.70
CA PHE A 428 19.85 11.72 -20.03
C PHE A 428 19.03 10.45 -19.92
N ASP A 429 17.74 10.62 -19.76
CA ASP A 429 16.75 9.56 -19.78
C ASP A 429 15.75 9.82 -20.93
N VAL A 430 15.37 8.77 -21.64
CA VAL A 430 14.26 8.79 -22.59
C VAL A 430 13.21 7.81 -22.11
N GLY A 431 11.98 8.27 -21.98
CA GLY A 431 10.88 7.46 -21.52
C GLY A 431 9.69 7.51 -22.49
N TYR A 432 9.08 6.36 -22.70
CA TYR A 432 7.80 6.21 -23.38
C TYR A 432 6.89 5.32 -22.53
N ALA A 433 5.71 5.80 -22.18
CA ALA A 433 4.66 5.02 -21.58
C ALA A 433 3.37 5.24 -22.36
N GLY A 434 2.83 4.17 -22.95
CA GLY A 434 1.62 4.21 -23.76
C GLY A 434 0.59 3.21 -23.28
N ARG A 435 -0.68 3.58 -23.32
CA ARG A 435 -1.83 2.72 -23.01
C ARG A 435 -2.90 2.89 -24.08
N ALA A 436 -3.27 1.78 -24.73
CA ALA A 436 -4.40 1.72 -25.64
C ALA A 436 -5.54 0.92 -24.99
N SER A 437 -6.76 1.46 -24.95
CA SER A 437 -7.89 0.89 -24.21
C SER A 437 -9.09 0.61 -25.11
N ALA A 438 -9.72 -0.55 -24.91
CA ALA A 438 -10.95 -0.96 -25.58
C ALA A 438 -11.88 -1.69 -24.59
N GLY A 439 -12.92 -1.01 -24.12
CA GLY A 439 -13.81 -1.53 -23.08
C GLY A 439 -13.06 -1.79 -21.77
N PHE A 440 -13.09 -3.04 -21.29
CA PHE A 440 -12.40 -3.45 -20.07
C PHE A 440 -10.91 -3.75 -20.26
N PHE A 441 -10.45 -3.85 -21.49
CA PHE A 441 -9.10 -4.25 -21.81
C PHE A 441 -8.26 -3.06 -22.24
N SER A 442 -7.02 -3.05 -21.79
CA SER A 442 -5.99 -2.11 -22.26
C SER A 442 -4.72 -2.89 -22.58
N LEU A 443 -3.95 -2.37 -23.50
CA LEU A 443 -2.58 -2.81 -23.78
C LEU A 443 -1.63 -1.70 -23.31
N ASN A 444 -0.71 -2.04 -22.43
CA ASN A 444 0.35 -1.16 -21.95
C ASN A 444 1.65 -1.46 -22.69
N GLY A 445 2.35 -0.39 -23.09
CA GLY A 445 3.68 -0.48 -23.65
C GLY A 445 4.56 0.60 -23.05
N GLN A 446 5.70 0.22 -22.48
CA GLN A 446 6.62 1.13 -21.81
C GLN A 446 8.06 0.86 -22.28
N VAL A 447 8.81 1.93 -22.47
CA VAL A 447 10.24 1.89 -22.81
C VAL A 447 10.94 2.93 -21.96
N TYR A 448 12.04 2.55 -21.35
CA TYR A 448 12.89 3.48 -20.58
C TYR A 448 14.35 3.25 -20.95
N TRP A 449 15.04 4.30 -21.35
CA TRP A 449 16.44 4.27 -21.70
C TRP A 449 17.19 5.30 -20.90
N THR A 450 18.15 4.86 -20.09
CA THR A 450 19.13 5.71 -19.42
C THR A 450 20.43 5.66 -20.17
N HIS A 451 20.96 6.81 -20.52
CA HIS A 451 22.27 6.99 -21.09
C HIS A 451 23.17 7.76 -20.14
N SER A 452 24.38 7.28 -19.93
CA SER A 452 25.41 7.96 -19.13
C SER A 452 26.75 7.88 -19.84
N GLY A 453 27.36 8.99 -20.13
CA GLY A 453 28.66 9.06 -20.79
C GLY A 453 28.54 9.17 -22.30
N GLY A 454 29.64 9.07 -22.99
CA GLY A 454 29.73 9.19 -24.44
C GLY A 454 30.64 10.34 -24.89
N ALA A 455 31.15 10.19 -26.07
CA ALA A 455 32.23 10.99 -26.58
C ALA A 455 31.74 11.98 -27.63
N GLN A 456 30.78 12.85 -27.33
CA GLN A 456 30.54 13.96 -28.26
C GLN A 456 31.76 14.87 -28.42
N TYR A 457 32.70 14.86 -27.46
CA TYR A 457 33.94 15.66 -27.50
C TYR A 457 35.21 14.86 -27.68
N SER A 458 35.15 13.60 -28.14
CA SER A 458 36.39 12.83 -28.39
C SER A 458 37.31 13.49 -29.44
N GLU A 459 36.76 14.26 -30.36
CA GLU A 459 37.50 14.97 -31.42
C GLU A 459 38.02 16.36 -31.00
N SER A 460 37.45 16.97 -29.97
CA SER A 460 37.90 18.30 -29.49
C SER A 460 39.08 18.27 -28.52
N ARG A 461 39.71 17.11 -28.31
CA ARG A 461 40.91 16.93 -27.47
C ARG A 461 42.10 17.79 -27.88
N THR A 462 42.13 18.19 -29.13
CA THR A 462 43.22 19.05 -29.67
C THR A 462 43.06 20.52 -29.32
N PHE A 463 41.88 20.97 -28.90
CA PHE A 463 41.63 22.40 -28.72
C PHE A 463 42.05 22.95 -27.34
N PHE A 464 42.17 22.12 -26.30
CA PHE A 464 42.42 22.58 -24.93
C PHE A 464 43.61 21.97 -24.20
N GLY A 465 44.44 21.13 -24.83
CA GLY A 465 45.74 20.69 -24.29
C GLY A 465 45.77 19.97 -22.94
N ALA A 466 44.64 19.71 -22.32
CA ALA A 466 44.58 19.05 -21.01
C ALA A 466 44.31 17.55 -21.19
N GLY A 467 45.19 16.72 -20.66
CA GLY A 467 45.10 15.27 -20.66
C GLY A 467 43.92 14.73 -19.84
N LEU A 468 42.70 14.83 -20.38
CA LEU A 468 41.56 14.14 -19.82
C LEU A 468 41.68 12.63 -20.06
N PRO A 469 41.18 11.78 -19.14
CA PRO A 469 41.21 10.33 -19.31
C PRO A 469 40.60 9.95 -20.66
N ARG A 470 41.31 9.14 -21.43
CA ARG A 470 40.95 8.77 -22.81
C ARG A 470 39.63 7.99 -22.94
N ASP A 471 39.15 7.40 -21.87
CA ASP A 471 38.07 6.44 -21.89
C ASP A 471 37.06 6.76 -20.77
N ARG A 472 36.07 7.58 -21.09
CA ARG A 472 34.81 7.59 -20.32
C ARG A 472 33.85 6.62 -21.03
N PRO A 473 33.78 5.37 -20.57
CA PRO A 473 32.93 4.42 -21.20
C PRO A 473 31.46 4.87 -21.04
N ALA A 474 30.70 4.75 -22.12
CA ALA A 474 29.26 4.97 -22.06
C ALA A 474 28.59 3.80 -21.32
N SER A 475 27.61 4.10 -20.49
CA SER A 475 26.69 3.13 -19.92
C SER A 475 25.32 3.34 -20.52
N ASN A 476 24.69 2.26 -20.91
CA ASN A 476 23.33 2.26 -21.42
C ASN A 476 22.50 1.26 -20.64
N ASN A 477 21.34 1.68 -20.19
CA ASN A 477 20.34 0.77 -19.63
C ASN A 477 19.02 0.95 -20.38
N PHE A 478 18.65 -0.05 -21.15
CA PHE A 478 17.44 -0.07 -21.95
C PHE A 478 16.44 -1.07 -21.40
N LEU A 479 15.25 -0.60 -21.07
CA LEU A 479 14.19 -1.35 -20.42
C LEU A 479 12.92 -1.31 -21.24
N THR A 480 12.19 -2.41 -21.29
CA THR A 480 10.86 -2.45 -21.90
C THR A 480 9.88 -3.17 -20.98
N ALA A 481 8.62 -2.78 -21.06
CA ALA A 481 7.52 -3.50 -20.46
C ALA A 481 6.33 -3.49 -21.42
N VAL A 482 5.71 -4.63 -21.64
CA VAL A 482 4.54 -4.74 -22.50
C VAL A 482 3.56 -5.76 -21.95
N GLY A 483 2.27 -5.46 -22.01
CA GLY A 483 1.28 -6.45 -21.62
C GLY A 483 -0.14 -5.91 -21.45
N PRO A 484 -1.09 -6.84 -21.31
CA PRO A 484 -2.50 -6.54 -21.14
C PRO A 484 -2.81 -6.06 -19.72
N GLN A 485 -3.83 -5.25 -19.64
CA GLN A 485 -4.48 -4.84 -18.39
C GLN A 485 -5.99 -5.00 -18.55
N PHE A 486 -6.61 -5.54 -17.51
CA PHE A 486 -8.05 -5.63 -17.39
C PHE A 486 -8.50 -4.68 -16.27
N THR A 487 -9.40 -3.76 -16.60
CA THR A 487 -9.97 -2.80 -15.66
C THR A 487 -11.48 -2.88 -15.71
N PHE A 488 -12.11 -3.24 -14.58
CA PHE A 488 -13.55 -3.32 -14.44
C PHE A 488 -14.02 -2.37 -13.36
N GLN A 489 -15.08 -1.60 -13.64
CA GLN A 489 -15.64 -0.59 -12.74
C GLN A 489 -17.06 -0.97 -12.32
N PRO A 490 -17.22 -1.76 -11.23
CA PRO A 490 -18.51 -2.28 -10.78
C PRO A 490 -19.55 -1.19 -10.51
N ASN A 491 -19.10 -0.05 -9.99
CA ASN A 491 -19.95 1.10 -9.66
C ASN A 491 -20.70 1.70 -10.87
N ARG A 492 -20.20 1.48 -12.10
CA ARG A 492 -20.90 1.92 -13.33
C ARG A 492 -22.11 1.06 -13.67
N TYR A 493 -22.19 -0.15 -13.14
CA TYR A 493 -23.25 -1.12 -13.46
C TYR A 493 -24.30 -1.26 -12.36
N SER A 494 -23.98 -0.86 -11.13
CA SER A 494 -24.88 -0.96 -9.99
C SER A 494 -24.65 0.18 -9.01
N SER A 495 -25.70 0.92 -8.68
CA SER A 495 -25.67 1.98 -7.67
C SER A 495 -25.37 1.44 -6.27
N GLY A 496 -25.74 0.19 -5.98
CA GLY A 496 -25.40 -0.49 -4.72
C GLY A 496 -23.91 -0.82 -4.57
N LEU A 497 -23.12 -0.68 -5.64
CA LEU A 497 -21.67 -0.89 -5.65
C LEU A 497 -20.89 0.42 -5.77
N SER A 498 -21.47 1.55 -5.37
CA SER A 498 -20.82 2.86 -5.43
C SER A 498 -19.47 2.93 -4.70
N TRP A 499 -19.30 2.13 -3.65
CA TRP A 499 -18.07 1.98 -2.87
C TRP A 499 -17.01 1.11 -3.57
N PHE A 500 -17.40 0.26 -4.51
CA PHE A 500 -16.50 -0.60 -5.28
C PHE A 500 -16.22 0.04 -6.63
N ARG A 501 -15.15 0.83 -6.71
CA ARG A 501 -14.88 1.68 -7.86
C ARG A 501 -14.23 0.92 -9.00
N GLU A 502 -13.24 0.05 -8.68
CA GLU A 502 -12.42 -0.57 -9.72
C GLU A 502 -11.82 -1.91 -9.27
N ILE A 503 -11.73 -2.85 -10.22
CA ILE A 503 -10.84 -4.01 -10.18
C ILE A 503 -9.84 -3.81 -11.31
N ASP A 504 -8.57 -3.93 -11.02
CA ASP A 504 -7.50 -3.83 -11.99
C ASP A 504 -6.59 -5.06 -11.91
N VAL A 505 -6.29 -5.64 -13.07
CA VAL A 505 -5.33 -6.75 -13.19
C VAL A 505 -4.44 -6.46 -14.38
N MET A 506 -3.15 -6.33 -14.15
CA MET A 506 -2.15 -6.05 -15.17
C MET A 506 -1.08 -7.14 -15.19
N ALA A 507 -0.80 -7.68 -16.38
CA ALA A 507 0.27 -8.64 -16.58
C ALA A 507 1.27 -8.05 -17.59
N LEU A 508 2.53 -7.96 -17.21
CA LEU A 508 3.59 -7.39 -18.04
C LEU A 508 4.71 -8.40 -18.27
N TYR A 509 5.23 -8.42 -19.48
CA TYR A 509 6.52 -8.98 -19.83
C TYR A 509 7.54 -7.86 -19.94
N LEU A 510 8.66 -8.01 -19.22
CA LEU A 510 9.70 -7.00 -19.14
C LEU A 510 11.02 -7.54 -19.69
N THR A 511 11.77 -6.65 -20.34
CA THR A 511 13.15 -6.94 -20.76
C THR A 511 14.09 -5.86 -20.28
N SER A 512 15.33 -6.22 -20.03
CA SER A 512 16.41 -5.28 -19.73
C SER A 512 17.64 -5.60 -20.56
N GLN A 513 18.32 -4.56 -21.03
CA GLN A 513 19.64 -4.64 -21.62
C GLN A 513 20.52 -3.59 -20.95
N HIS A 514 21.53 -4.04 -20.25
CA HIS A 514 22.48 -3.17 -19.54
C HIS A 514 23.88 -3.30 -20.12
N GLU A 515 24.40 -2.21 -20.57
CA GLU A 515 25.79 -2.06 -21.04
C GLU A 515 26.58 -1.34 -19.94
N PRO A 516 27.42 -2.05 -19.19
CA PRO A 516 28.14 -1.45 -18.08
C PRO A 516 29.25 -0.52 -18.57
N THR A 517 29.64 0.44 -17.72
CA THR A 517 30.66 1.48 -17.99
C THR A 517 32.08 0.94 -18.25
N GLN A 518 32.33 -0.33 -17.98
CA GLN A 518 33.65 -0.93 -18.18
C GLN A 518 33.84 -1.35 -19.64
N SER A 519 34.84 -0.75 -20.30
CA SER A 519 35.19 -1.15 -21.67
C SER A 519 35.45 -2.66 -21.76
N GLY A 520 34.71 -3.34 -22.63
CA GLY A 520 34.82 -4.78 -22.85
C GLY A 520 34.02 -5.66 -21.90
N ALA A 521 33.25 -5.09 -20.95
CA ALA A 521 32.32 -5.88 -20.15
C ALA A 521 31.14 -6.37 -21.01
N PRO A 522 30.67 -7.62 -20.82
CA PRO A 522 29.58 -8.13 -21.63
C PRO A 522 28.26 -7.40 -21.31
N ILE A 523 27.44 -7.24 -22.35
CA ILE A 523 26.08 -6.74 -22.20
C ILE A 523 25.27 -7.75 -21.40
N VAL A 524 24.70 -7.30 -20.29
CA VAL A 524 23.78 -8.10 -19.47
C VAL A 524 22.38 -7.96 -20.03
N ARG A 525 21.76 -9.08 -20.37
CA ARG A 525 20.37 -9.15 -20.83
C ARG A 525 19.51 -9.86 -19.80
N GLY A 526 18.42 -9.23 -19.42
CA GLY A 526 17.47 -9.77 -18.47
C GLY A 526 16.05 -9.76 -18.99
N ARG A 527 15.22 -10.51 -18.32
CA ARG A 527 13.77 -10.59 -18.60
C ARG A 527 13.00 -10.81 -17.30
N GLY A 528 11.73 -10.48 -17.33
CA GLY A 528 10.87 -10.76 -16.19
C GLY A 528 9.39 -10.69 -16.52
N TYR A 529 8.59 -11.17 -15.60
CA TYR A 529 7.14 -11.14 -15.64
C TYR A 529 6.63 -10.47 -14.36
N GLN A 530 5.73 -9.55 -14.51
CA GLN A 530 5.03 -8.90 -13.42
C GLN A 530 3.53 -9.12 -13.57
N LEU A 531 2.91 -9.58 -12.51
CA LEU A 531 1.45 -9.62 -12.39
C LEU A 531 1.06 -8.74 -11.22
N THR A 532 0.26 -7.72 -11.49
CA THR A 532 -0.30 -6.84 -10.46
C THR A 532 -1.81 -6.94 -10.49
N ALA A 533 -2.41 -7.14 -9.34
CA ALA A 533 -3.86 -7.12 -9.18
C ALA A 533 -4.22 -6.20 -8.01
N GLY A 534 -5.21 -5.35 -8.21
CA GLY A 534 -5.66 -4.40 -7.23
C GLY A 534 -7.15 -4.14 -7.31
N VAL A 535 -7.68 -3.52 -6.28
CA VAL A 535 -9.07 -3.07 -6.23
C VAL A 535 -9.14 -1.67 -5.65
N ASP A 536 -10.08 -0.86 -6.11
CA ASP A 536 -10.40 0.44 -5.51
C ASP A 536 -11.72 0.34 -4.75
N LEU A 537 -11.62 0.43 -3.42
CA LEU A 537 -12.73 0.33 -2.48
C LEU A 537 -12.92 1.69 -1.80
N ASP A 538 -13.72 2.54 -2.39
CA ASP A 538 -13.95 3.92 -1.93
C ASP A 538 -12.67 4.72 -1.70
N GLY A 539 -11.71 4.58 -2.64
CA GLY A 539 -10.42 5.26 -2.59
C GLY A 539 -9.33 4.50 -1.85
N TRP A 540 -9.64 3.43 -1.10
CA TRP A 540 -8.65 2.48 -0.63
C TRP A 540 -8.25 1.53 -1.75
N ARG A 541 -6.96 1.42 -2.02
CA ARG A 541 -6.41 0.61 -3.10
C ARG A 541 -5.45 -0.44 -2.58
N PRO A 542 -5.96 -1.56 -2.01
CA PRO A 542 -5.12 -2.73 -1.78
C PRO A 542 -4.72 -3.36 -3.11
N TYR A 543 -3.48 -3.82 -3.18
CA TYR A 543 -2.97 -4.50 -4.36
C TYR A 543 -1.95 -5.58 -3.99
N VAL A 544 -1.73 -6.48 -4.92
CA VAL A 544 -0.66 -7.47 -4.87
C VAL A 544 0.12 -7.43 -6.18
N THR A 545 1.46 -7.50 -6.09
CA THR A 545 2.35 -7.64 -7.24
C THR A 545 3.20 -8.89 -7.06
N ILE A 546 3.26 -9.71 -8.09
CA ILE A 546 4.13 -10.89 -8.17
C ILE A 546 5.17 -10.61 -9.25
N TRP A 547 6.43 -10.69 -8.89
CA TRP A 547 7.57 -10.54 -9.78
C TRP A 547 8.35 -11.84 -9.94
N ARG A 548 8.73 -12.12 -11.17
CA ARG A 548 9.68 -13.17 -11.54
C ARG A 548 10.62 -12.64 -12.59
N GLY A 549 11.91 -12.56 -12.28
CA GLY A 549 12.93 -12.01 -13.17
C GLY A 549 14.18 -12.88 -13.23
N GLU A 550 14.89 -12.76 -14.32
CA GLU A 550 16.17 -13.43 -14.57
C GLU A 550 17.14 -12.39 -15.14
N HIS A 551 18.24 -12.14 -14.42
CA HIS A 551 19.27 -11.17 -14.79
C HIS A 551 18.74 -9.75 -15.12
N PHE A 552 17.58 -9.38 -14.56
CA PHE A 552 16.96 -8.09 -14.83
C PHE A 552 17.73 -6.98 -14.13
N VAL A 553 18.15 -5.96 -14.90
CA VAL A 553 18.93 -4.83 -14.41
C VAL A 553 18.22 -3.53 -14.79
N ASN A 554 17.94 -2.69 -13.79
CA ASN A 554 17.37 -1.35 -13.97
C ASN A 554 18.22 -0.30 -13.20
N GLU A 555 18.59 0.81 -13.83
CA GLU A 555 19.33 1.88 -13.15
C GLU A 555 18.43 2.90 -12.46
N GLN A 556 17.25 3.12 -12.97
CA GLN A 556 16.27 4.11 -12.47
C GLN A 556 15.09 3.48 -11.76
N GLY A 557 14.88 2.17 -11.93
CA GLY A 557 13.81 1.43 -11.30
C GLY A 557 14.10 1.10 -9.83
N ASP A 558 13.10 0.50 -9.17
CA ASP A 558 13.24 0.05 -7.79
C ASP A 558 14.25 -1.10 -7.70
N PRO A 559 15.24 -1.03 -6.77
CA PRO A 559 16.23 -2.07 -6.56
C PRO A 559 15.68 -3.47 -6.27
N ALA A 560 14.47 -3.59 -5.76
CA ALA A 560 13.85 -4.89 -5.50
C ALA A 560 13.72 -5.76 -6.76
N TYR A 561 13.63 -5.15 -7.93
CA TYR A 561 13.54 -5.90 -9.20
C TYR A 561 14.85 -6.57 -9.64
N TYR A 562 15.98 -6.33 -8.95
CA TYR A 562 17.19 -7.15 -9.10
C TYR A 562 17.04 -8.54 -8.47
N ALA A 563 16.10 -8.72 -7.56
CA ALA A 563 15.79 -10.04 -7.05
C ALA A 563 15.16 -10.91 -8.16
N GLY A 564 15.50 -12.18 -8.18
CA GLY A 564 14.91 -13.13 -9.13
C GLY A 564 13.39 -13.29 -8.94
N HIS A 565 12.89 -13.04 -7.74
CA HIS A 565 11.47 -13.08 -7.45
C HIS A 565 11.13 -12.33 -6.16
N PHE A 566 9.94 -11.78 -6.13
CA PHE A 566 9.31 -11.29 -4.90
C PHE A 566 7.78 -11.31 -5.03
N THR A 567 7.12 -11.21 -3.89
CA THR A 567 5.70 -10.87 -3.80
C THR A 567 5.56 -9.62 -2.96
N GLU A 568 4.79 -8.65 -3.47
CA GLU A 568 4.50 -7.39 -2.82
C GLU A 568 3.03 -7.30 -2.48
N PHE A 569 2.73 -6.76 -1.31
CA PHE A 569 1.38 -6.41 -0.87
C PHE A 569 1.38 -4.94 -0.48
N GLY A 570 0.53 -4.16 -1.09
CA GLY A 570 0.44 -2.74 -0.83
C GLY A 570 -0.98 -2.26 -0.56
N LEU A 571 -1.04 -1.12 0.09
CA LEU A 571 -2.26 -0.37 0.34
C LEU A 571 -1.97 1.11 0.20
N LEU A 572 -2.80 1.80 -0.56
CA LEU A 572 -2.70 3.25 -0.67
C LEU A 572 -4.10 3.90 -0.64
N ARG A 573 -4.13 5.17 -0.24
CA ARG A 573 -5.34 6.00 -0.33
C ARG A 573 -4.98 7.45 -0.56
N ASP A 574 -5.80 8.10 -1.39
CA ASP A 574 -5.81 9.53 -1.61
C ASP A 574 -7.00 10.16 -0.88
N PHE A 575 -6.73 11.16 -0.02
CA PHE A 575 -7.74 11.97 0.63
C PHE A 575 -7.74 13.36 0.00
N LEU A 576 -8.86 13.76 -0.57
CA LEU A 576 -9.07 15.14 -0.99
C LEU A 576 -9.56 15.92 0.23
N LEU A 577 -8.79 16.90 0.65
CA LEU A 577 -9.07 17.73 1.80
C LEU A 577 -9.56 19.12 1.33
N PRO A 578 -10.27 19.88 2.17
CA PRO A 578 -10.69 21.26 1.84
C PRO A 578 -9.50 22.16 1.50
N ALA A 579 -9.79 23.29 0.87
CA ALA A 579 -8.83 24.37 0.56
C ALA A 579 -7.59 23.93 -0.26
N GLY A 580 -7.70 22.88 -1.07
CA GLY A 580 -6.65 22.47 -1.95
C GLY A 580 -5.59 21.54 -1.40
N PHE A 581 -5.88 21.03 -0.28
CA PHE A 581 -5.04 19.98 0.27
C PHE A 581 -5.44 18.61 -0.29
N SER A 582 -4.44 17.77 -0.50
CA SER A 582 -4.61 16.33 -0.68
C SER A 582 -3.58 15.59 0.16
N LEU A 583 -4.00 14.51 0.77
CA LEU A 583 -3.12 13.65 1.55
C LEU A 583 -3.14 12.26 0.91
N ARG A 584 -1.98 11.80 0.45
CA ARG A 584 -1.77 10.42 0.04
C ARG A 584 -1.04 9.69 1.15
N VAL A 585 -1.60 8.59 1.59
CA VAL A 585 -0.93 7.67 2.51
C VAL A 585 -0.87 6.30 1.86
N GLY A 586 0.22 5.61 2.08
CA GLY A 586 0.38 4.27 1.54
C GLY A 586 1.57 3.54 2.12
N GLY A 587 1.62 2.28 1.81
CA GLY A 587 2.75 1.44 2.15
C GLY A 587 2.62 0.08 1.48
N PHE A 588 3.73 -0.59 1.36
CA PHE A 588 3.80 -1.94 0.85
C PHE A 588 4.88 -2.74 1.56
N GLY A 589 4.65 -4.04 1.62
CA GLY A 589 5.63 -5.01 2.07
C GLY A 589 6.01 -5.95 0.93
N ARG A 590 7.29 -6.26 0.79
CA ARG A 590 7.80 -7.24 -0.19
C ARG A 590 8.49 -8.39 0.52
N VAL A 591 8.21 -9.59 0.06
CA VAL A 591 8.93 -10.79 0.48
C VAL A 591 9.95 -11.14 -0.59
N ILE A 592 11.24 -10.93 -0.30
CA ILE A 592 12.38 -11.20 -1.16
C ILE A 592 13.26 -12.23 -0.43
N ASP A 593 13.51 -13.40 -1.03
CA ASP A 593 14.36 -14.45 -0.45
C ASP A 593 14.00 -14.76 1.03
N ASN A 594 12.71 -14.92 1.31
CA ASN A 594 12.16 -15.14 2.66
C ASN A 594 12.43 -14.02 3.66
N ARG A 595 12.78 -12.83 3.21
CA ARG A 595 12.92 -11.63 4.03
C ARG A 595 11.92 -10.57 3.61
N MET A 596 11.39 -9.87 4.58
CA MET A 596 10.42 -8.82 4.32
C MET A 596 11.12 -7.47 4.23
N THR A 597 10.91 -6.76 3.14
CA THR A 597 11.19 -5.33 3.01
C THR A 597 9.87 -4.58 3.13
N HIS A 598 9.91 -3.30 3.51
CA HIS A 598 8.71 -2.49 3.62
C HIS A 598 8.98 -1.06 3.20
N THR A 599 7.95 -0.42 2.76
CA THR A 599 7.96 1.01 2.42
C THR A 599 6.66 1.63 2.90
N GLU A 600 6.73 2.72 3.64
CA GLU A 600 5.59 3.51 4.06
C GLU A 600 5.80 4.97 3.67
N TYR A 601 4.72 5.63 3.28
CA TYR A 601 4.79 7.04 2.92
C TYR A 601 3.52 7.81 3.27
N ALA A 602 3.72 9.10 3.54
CA ALA A 602 2.67 10.09 3.66
C ALA A 602 3.07 11.34 2.88
N LEU A 603 2.21 11.78 1.98
CA LEU A 603 2.41 12.90 1.08
C LEU A 603 1.27 13.89 1.26
N LEU A 604 1.53 15.04 1.87
CA LEU A 604 0.57 16.13 1.99
C LEU A 604 0.88 17.18 0.93
N ASN A 605 0.04 17.24 -0.09
CA ASN A 605 0.09 18.27 -1.13
C ASN A 605 -0.85 19.41 -0.79
N TRP A 606 -0.43 20.60 -1.11
CA TRP A 606 -1.28 21.77 -1.19
C TRP A 606 -0.99 22.51 -2.48
N SER A 607 -2.04 22.72 -3.28
CA SER A 607 -1.95 23.49 -4.52
C SER A 607 -2.94 24.65 -4.45
N TRP A 608 -2.43 25.84 -4.67
CA TRP A 608 -3.21 27.05 -4.81
C TRP A 608 -3.08 27.60 -6.22
N ASP A 609 -4.22 27.84 -6.87
CA ASP A 609 -4.30 28.45 -8.19
C ASP A 609 -5.34 29.56 -8.16
N GLN A 610 -5.07 30.68 -8.81
CA GLN A 610 -6.04 31.79 -8.96
C GLN A 610 -7.20 31.44 -9.89
N SER A 611 -7.08 30.41 -10.71
CA SER A 611 -8.21 29.92 -11.50
C SER A 611 -9.18 29.10 -10.63
N PRO A 612 -10.50 29.13 -10.92
CA PRO A 612 -11.43 28.29 -10.18
C PRO A 612 -11.01 26.82 -10.30
N TRP A 613 -10.80 26.21 -9.16
CA TRP A 613 -10.30 24.88 -8.91
C TRP A 613 -10.63 23.81 -9.96
N ARG A 614 -9.60 23.29 -10.60
CA ARG A 614 -9.65 21.96 -11.20
C ARG A 614 -8.59 21.12 -10.53
N GLY A 615 -9.06 20.17 -9.73
CA GLY A 615 -8.19 19.25 -9.02
C GLY A 615 -7.26 18.49 -9.96
N PHE A 616 -6.05 18.24 -9.49
CA PHE A 616 -5.20 17.22 -10.10
C PHE A 616 -5.86 15.86 -9.89
N CYS A 617 -6.22 15.19 -10.98
CA CYS A 617 -6.52 13.76 -11.01
C CYS A 617 -5.25 12.99 -11.31
#